data_4d63cf17dc8bbd92d782a21ac109eff6
#
_entry.id   4d63cf17dc8bbd92d782a21ac109eff6
#
_cell.length_a   1.000
_cell.length_b   1.000
_cell.length_c   1.000
_cell.angle_alpha   90.00
_cell.angle_beta   90.00
_cell.angle_gamma   90.00
#
_symmetry.space_group_name_H-M   'P 1'
#
loop_
_entity.id
_entity.type
_entity.pdbx_description
1 polymer ?
#
loop_
_entity_poly.entity_id
_entity_poly.type
_entity_poly.pdbx_seq_one_letter_code
_entity_poly.pdbx_strand_id
1 'polypeptide(L)'
;IEILGRIWGVSLFEFAERNTVGRAISDSLSSIGLIFLVTWLLWVVLDTAIQEALKPPVNKRAAQPSTRVKTILPLLRNAIKIILVVICAITTMANLGINVAPLLAGAGVVGLAIGFGSQQLVQDVITGLFIIIEDTLSIGDWVVLDSGHAGTVEGLTIRTLRLRDGKGFVHSVPFGQIKAVTNQSRQFAYAFFSVQFTYDTDV
;
A
#
# COMPACT_ATOMS: atom_id res chain seq x y z
N ILE A 1 44.79 4.39 -5.02
CA ILE A 1 44.94 2.98 -5.41
C ILE A 1 45.82 2.88 -6.66
N GLU A 2 45.65 3.71 -7.70
CA GLU A 2 46.50 3.75 -8.90
C GLU A 2 47.98 4.07 -8.62
N ILE A 3 48.24 4.94 -7.62
CA ILE A 3 49.59 5.34 -7.21
C ILE A 3 50.34 4.18 -6.56
N LEU A 4 49.66 3.35 -5.75
CA LEU A 4 50.22 2.15 -5.11
C LEU A 4 50.46 1.04 -6.13
N GLY A 5 49.63 0.88 -7.16
CA GLY A 5 49.83 -0.09 -8.26
C GLY A 5 51.05 0.22 -9.11
N ARG A 6 51.38 1.51 -9.35
CA ARG A 6 52.59 1.91 -10.06
C ARG A 6 53.89 1.61 -9.31
N ILE A 7 53.87 1.60 -7.98
CA ILE A 7 55.06 1.31 -7.16
C ILE A 7 55.38 -0.20 -7.17
N TRP A 8 54.38 -1.06 -7.28
CA TRP A 8 54.57 -2.51 -7.24
C TRP A 8 54.55 -3.20 -8.61
N GLY A 9 54.49 -2.44 -9.73
CA GLY A 9 54.56 -2.95 -11.08
C GLY A 9 53.46 -3.88 -11.53
N VAL A 10 52.37 -3.97 -10.74
CA VAL A 10 51.21 -4.77 -11.05
C VAL A 10 49.99 -3.84 -11.05
N SER A 11 49.61 -3.39 -12.25
CA SER A 11 48.30 -2.73 -12.39
C SER A 11 47.23 -3.81 -12.25
N LEU A 12 46.51 -3.77 -11.12
CA LEU A 12 45.39 -4.68 -10.87
C LEU A 12 44.37 -4.64 -12.01
N PHE A 13 44.25 -3.50 -12.70
CA PHE A 13 43.44 -3.33 -13.90
C PHE A 13 43.98 -4.10 -15.11
N GLU A 14 45.28 -4.08 -15.39
CA GLU A 14 45.85 -4.85 -16.49
C GLU A 14 45.84 -6.37 -16.23
N PHE A 15 45.94 -6.79 -14.96
CA PHE A 15 45.80 -8.20 -14.59
C PHE A 15 44.37 -8.68 -14.77
N ALA A 16 43.38 -7.83 -14.43
CA ALA A 16 41.94 -8.12 -14.63
C ALA A 16 41.56 -8.19 -16.11
N GLU A 17 42.18 -7.36 -16.99
CA GLU A 17 41.89 -7.38 -18.43
C GLU A 17 42.57 -8.54 -19.21
N ARG A 18 43.67 -9.04 -18.73
CA ARG A 18 44.45 -10.10 -19.43
C ARG A 18 43.98 -11.52 -19.15
N ASN A 19 43.34 -11.78 -18.02
CA ASN A 19 42.88 -13.12 -17.65
C ASN A 19 41.34 -13.22 -17.67
N THR A 20 40.80 -14.28 -18.30
CA THR A 20 39.37 -14.59 -18.27
C THR A 20 38.81 -14.69 -16.86
N VAL A 21 39.59 -15.20 -15.91
CA VAL A 21 39.24 -15.29 -14.48
C VAL A 21 39.22 -13.89 -13.84
N GLY A 22 40.18 -13.03 -14.18
CA GLY A 22 40.25 -11.64 -13.70
C GLY A 22 39.02 -10.82 -14.14
N ARG A 23 38.60 -10.97 -15.41
CA ARG A 23 37.38 -10.32 -15.92
C ARG A 23 36.14 -10.82 -15.21
N ALA A 24 35.95 -12.13 -15.05
CA ALA A 24 34.82 -12.69 -14.36
C ALA A 24 34.70 -12.19 -12.89
N ILE A 25 35.85 -12.06 -12.21
CA ILE A 25 35.89 -11.54 -10.83
C ILE A 25 35.56 -10.03 -10.81
N SER A 26 36.14 -9.24 -11.73
CA SER A 26 35.86 -7.79 -11.79
C SER A 26 34.41 -7.50 -12.15
N ASP A 27 33.81 -8.27 -13.05
CA ASP A 27 32.42 -8.14 -13.47
C ASP A 27 31.47 -8.53 -12.33
N SER A 28 31.78 -9.59 -11.59
CA SER A 28 30.98 -9.99 -10.41
C SER A 28 31.11 -8.96 -9.29
N LEU A 29 32.29 -8.44 -9.01
CA LEU A 29 32.53 -7.40 -8.00
C LEU A 29 31.82 -6.09 -8.35
N SER A 30 31.87 -5.67 -9.60
CA SER A 30 31.21 -4.46 -10.08
C SER A 30 29.68 -4.60 -10.01
N SER A 31 29.14 -5.76 -10.40
CA SER A 31 27.70 -6.07 -10.31
C SER A 31 27.21 -6.09 -8.86
N ILE A 32 27.95 -6.73 -7.97
CA ILE A 32 27.63 -6.75 -6.52
C ILE A 32 27.71 -5.33 -5.95
N GLY A 33 28.75 -4.57 -6.28
CA GLY A 33 28.87 -3.17 -5.86
C GLY A 33 27.70 -2.30 -6.32
N LEU A 34 27.25 -2.49 -7.55
CA LEU A 34 26.10 -1.80 -8.11
C LEU A 34 24.80 -2.19 -7.40
N ILE A 35 24.60 -3.48 -7.09
CA ILE A 35 23.42 -3.95 -6.33
C ILE A 35 23.38 -3.29 -4.94
N PHE A 36 24.50 -3.28 -4.23
CA PHE A 36 24.57 -2.63 -2.92
C PHE A 36 24.32 -1.13 -3.02
N LEU A 37 24.89 -0.46 -4.02
CA LEU A 37 24.71 0.98 -4.23
C LEU A 37 23.24 1.30 -4.53
N VAL A 38 22.62 0.58 -5.46
CA VAL A 38 21.20 0.78 -5.79
C VAL A 38 20.31 0.51 -4.57
N THR A 39 20.54 -0.58 -3.86
CA THR A 39 19.77 -0.92 -2.65
C THR A 39 19.95 0.14 -1.57
N TRP A 40 21.18 0.64 -1.38
CA TRP A 40 21.47 1.71 -0.42
C TRP A 40 20.79 3.04 -0.83
N LEU A 41 20.84 3.41 -2.12
CA LEU A 41 20.16 4.62 -2.62
C LEU A 41 18.64 4.51 -2.41
N LEU A 42 18.04 3.38 -2.77
CA LEU A 42 16.62 3.15 -2.54
C LEU A 42 16.28 3.26 -1.05
N TRP A 43 17.10 2.67 -0.20
CA TRP A 43 16.91 2.79 1.26
C TRP A 43 17.00 4.24 1.73
N VAL A 44 18.02 4.99 1.31
CA VAL A 44 18.19 6.40 1.70
C VAL A 44 17.02 7.25 1.24
N VAL A 45 16.54 7.08 -0.01
CA VAL A 45 15.39 7.83 -0.53
C VAL A 45 14.13 7.53 0.27
N LEU A 46 13.85 6.25 0.53
CA LEU A 46 12.69 5.84 1.32
C LEU A 46 12.79 6.31 2.77
N ASP A 47 13.96 6.17 3.36
CA ASP A 47 14.20 6.57 4.76
C ASP A 47 14.04 8.08 4.94
N THR A 48 14.62 8.87 4.04
CA THR A 48 14.48 10.34 4.07
C THR A 48 13.03 10.77 3.85
N ALA A 49 12.30 10.16 2.93
CA ALA A 49 10.90 10.46 2.69
C ALA A 49 10.04 10.17 3.94
N ILE A 50 10.26 9.01 4.59
CA ILE A 50 9.54 8.64 5.81
C ILE A 50 9.91 9.57 6.97
N GLN A 51 11.18 9.91 7.14
CA GLN A 51 11.63 10.83 8.18
C GLN A 51 11.05 12.24 7.97
N GLU A 52 10.97 12.70 6.72
CA GLU A 52 10.39 14.00 6.40
C GLU A 52 8.89 14.04 6.73
N ALA A 53 8.16 12.99 6.43
CA ALA A 53 6.75 12.84 6.82
C ALA A 53 6.51 12.79 8.34
N LEU A 54 7.52 12.38 9.11
CA LEU A 54 7.46 12.31 10.58
C LEU A 54 7.90 13.61 11.27
N LYS A 55 8.62 14.51 10.56
CA LYS A 55 9.08 15.76 11.15
C LYS A 55 7.88 16.65 11.54
N PRO A 56 7.90 17.26 12.70
CA PRO A 56 6.90 18.25 13.05
C PRO A 56 7.03 19.46 12.09
N PRO A 57 5.92 20.02 11.60
CA PRO A 57 5.97 21.15 10.70
C PRO A 57 6.64 22.34 11.37
N VAL A 58 7.53 23.01 10.66
CA VAL A 58 8.27 24.21 11.15
C VAL A 58 7.30 25.34 11.51
N ASN A 59 6.12 25.37 10.90
CA ASN A 59 5.11 26.38 11.15
C ASN A 59 4.12 25.89 12.21
N LYS A 60 4.03 26.60 13.35
CA LYS A 60 3.11 26.27 14.47
C LYS A 60 1.61 26.22 14.09
N ARG A 61 1.24 26.71 12.90
CA ARG A 61 -0.14 26.64 12.35
C ARG A 61 -0.42 25.37 11.52
N ALA A 62 0.59 24.60 11.17
CA ALA A 62 0.39 23.36 10.43
C ALA A 62 0.04 22.23 11.40
N ALA A 63 -0.90 21.38 11.02
CA ALA A 63 -1.35 20.24 11.85
C ALA A 63 -0.20 19.28 12.15
N GLN A 64 0.00 18.95 13.41
CA GLN A 64 0.97 17.94 13.78
C GLN A 64 0.60 16.57 13.17
N PRO A 65 1.61 15.75 12.78
CA PRO A 65 1.34 14.39 12.29
C PRO A 65 0.49 13.64 13.32
N SER A 66 -0.60 13.03 12.86
CA SER A 66 -1.51 12.30 13.74
C SER A 66 -0.77 11.15 14.43
N THR A 67 -1.22 10.76 15.62
CA THR A 67 -0.66 9.62 16.38
C THR A 67 -0.62 8.35 15.53
N ARG A 68 -1.58 8.17 14.61
CA ARG A 68 -1.65 7.04 13.67
C ARG A 68 -0.46 7.03 12.70
N VAL A 69 -0.09 8.18 12.15
CA VAL A 69 1.06 8.31 11.23
C VAL A 69 2.35 7.95 11.97
N LYS A 70 2.52 8.41 13.20
CA LYS A 70 3.71 8.10 14.04
C LYS A 70 3.86 6.61 14.34
N THR A 71 2.78 5.83 14.31
CA THR A 71 2.84 4.39 14.56
C THR A 71 2.99 3.58 13.27
N ILE A 72 2.28 3.97 12.20
CA ILE A 72 2.25 3.19 10.95
C ILE A 72 3.54 3.35 10.14
N LEU A 73 4.09 4.57 10.05
CA LEU A 73 5.29 4.83 9.25
C LEU A 73 6.52 4.02 9.69
N PRO A 74 6.85 3.89 10.98
CA PRO A 74 7.97 3.04 11.42
C PRO A 74 7.76 1.56 11.11
N LEU A 75 6.52 1.05 11.20
CA LEU A 75 6.20 -0.33 10.83
C LEU A 75 6.42 -0.56 9.32
N LEU A 76 5.92 0.36 8.50
CA LEU A 76 6.13 0.31 7.04
C LEU A 76 7.62 0.39 6.68
N ARG A 77 8.36 1.29 7.33
CA ARG A 77 9.82 1.40 7.18
C ARG A 77 10.53 0.08 7.43
N ASN A 78 10.20 -0.58 8.53
CA ASN A 78 10.82 -1.86 8.89
C ASN A 78 10.44 -2.97 7.90
N ALA A 79 9.18 -3.03 7.45
CA ALA A 79 8.73 -3.99 6.45
C ALA A 79 9.49 -3.80 5.11
N ILE A 80 9.59 -2.57 4.61
CA ILE A 80 10.34 -2.25 3.39
C ILE A 80 11.83 -2.59 3.54
N LYS A 81 12.42 -2.28 4.70
CA LYS A 81 13.82 -2.62 4.98
C LYS A 81 14.07 -4.12 4.87
N ILE A 82 13.19 -4.94 5.47
CA ILE A 82 13.31 -6.41 5.41
C ILE A 82 13.24 -6.88 3.95
N ILE A 83 12.28 -6.37 3.17
CA ILE A 83 12.12 -6.72 1.75
C ILE A 83 13.37 -6.35 0.96
N LEU A 84 13.92 -5.15 1.13
CA LEU A 84 15.13 -4.70 0.44
C LEU A 84 16.35 -5.56 0.79
N VAL A 85 16.51 -5.92 2.07
CA VAL A 85 17.60 -6.79 2.52
C VAL A 85 17.48 -8.18 1.89
N VAL A 86 16.28 -8.76 1.85
CA VAL A 86 16.04 -10.07 1.23
C VAL A 86 16.33 -10.04 -0.26
N ILE A 87 15.85 -9.02 -0.99
CA ILE A 87 16.11 -8.86 -2.42
C ILE A 87 17.62 -8.70 -2.67
N CYS A 88 18.30 -7.85 -1.89
CA CYS A 88 19.74 -7.65 -2.00
C CYS A 88 20.51 -8.96 -1.76
N ALA A 89 20.13 -9.72 -0.74
CA ALA A 89 20.76 -11.01 -0.45
C ALA A 89 20.59 -12.01 -1.61
N ILE A 90 19.36 -12.19 -2.09
CA ILE A 90 19.06 -13.13 -3.19
C ILE A 90 19.80 -12.73 -4.47
N THR A 91 19.80 -11.44 -4.84
CA THR A 91 20.49 -10.95 -6.04
C THR A 91 22.00 -11.07 -5.92
N THR A 92 22.56 -10.84 -4.74
CA THR A 92 24.00 -11.06 -4.48
C THR A 92 24.37 -12.52 -4.62
N MET A 93 23.57 -13.46 -4.04
CA MET A 93 23.80 -14.90 -4.16
C MET A 93 23.72 -15.37 -5.62
N ALA A 94 22.76 -14.84 -6.39
CA ALA A 94 22.64 -15.14 -7.82
C ALA A 94 23.88 -14.71 -8.61
N ASN A 95 24.45 -13.53 -8.32
CA ASN A 95 25.67 -13.04 -8.95
C ASN A 95 26.92 -13.86 -8.57
N LEU A 96 26.90 -14.49 -7.41
CA LEU A 96 27.94 -15.44 -6.99
C LEU A 96 27.80 -16.83 -7.61
N GLY A 97 26.82 -17.03 -8.51
CA GLY A 97 26.55 -18.31 -9.16
C GLY A 97 25.82 -19.33 -8.30
N ILE A 98 25.32 -18.93 -7.12
CA ILE A 98 24.52 -19.81 -6.25
C ILE A 98 23.13 -19.96 -6.84
N ASN A 99 22.62 -21.19 -6.89
CA ASN A 99 21.26 -21.45 -7.37
C ASN A 99 20.22 -20.87 -6.38
N VAL A 100 19.59 -19.79 -6.77
CA VAL A 100 18.56 -19.08 -5.96
C VAL A 100 17.13 -19.57 -6.23
N ALA A 101 16.92 -20.51 -7.17
CA ALA A 101 15.60 -21.03 -7.51
C ALA A 101 14.81 -21.54 -6.28
N PRO A 102 15.40 -22.30 -5.33
CA PRO A 102 14.67 -22.71 -4.12
C PRO A 102 14.28 -21.54 -3.22
N LEU A 103 15.11 -20.50 -3.14
CA LEU A 103 14.82 -19.29 -2.34
C LEU A 103 13.68 -18.48 -2.97
N LEU A 104 13.69 -18.34 -4.30
CA LEU A 104 12.60 -17.69 -5.03
C LEU A 104 11.28 -18.47 -4.91
N ALA A 105 11.34 -19.80 -4.98
CA ALA A 105 10.16 -20.63 -4.76
C ALA A 105 9.58 -20.45 -3.34
N GLY A 106 10.44 -20.46 -2.31
CA GLY A 106 10.04 -20.17 -0.93
C GLY A 106 9.47 -18.77 -0.75
N ALA A 107 10.13 -17.76 -1.32
CA ALA A 107 9.63 -16.39 -1.30
C ALA A 107 8.27 -16.25 -2.02
N GLY A 108 8.06 -17.00 -3.11
CA GLY A 108 6.78 -17.08 -3.82
C GLY A 108 5.66 -17.60 -2.93
N VAL A 109 5.90 -18.68 -2.17
CA VAL A 109 4.91 -19.23 -1.22
C VAL A 109 4.57 -18.20 -0.14
N VAL A 110 5.57 -17.51 0.42
CA VAL A 110 5.35 -16.43 1.39
C VAL A 110 4.55 -15.29 0.75
N GLY A 111 4.87 -14.91 -0.50
CA GLY A 111 4.13 -13.90 -1.25
C GLY A 111 2.65 -14.27 -1.44
N LEU A 112 2.36 -15.52 -1.78
CA LEU A 112 0.99 -16.03 -1.89
C LEU A 112 0.26 -15.97 -0.55
N ALA A 113 0.90 -16.37 0.54
CA ALA A 113 0.31 -16.31 1.88
C ALA A 113 -0.05 -14.87 2.28
N ILE A 114 0.84 -13.91 2.02
CA ILE A 114 0.59 -12.48 2.24
C ILE A 114 -0.53 -11.98 1.31
N GLY A 115 -0.53 -12.41 0.03
CA GLY A 115 -1.57 -12.07 -0.94
C GLY A 115 -2.95 -12.50 -0.49
N PHE A 116 -3.12 -13.76 -0.10
CA PHE A 116 -4.38 -14.26 0.44
C PHE A 116 -4.78 -13.56 1.75
N GLY A 117 -3.81 -13.30 2.64
CA GLY A 117 -4.06 -12.58 3.89
C GLY A 117 -4.49 -11.13 3.69
N SER A 118 -4.09 -10.49 2.60
CA SER A 118 -4.42 -9.10 2.27
C SER A 118 -5.55 -8.93 1.25
N GLN A 119 -6.08 -10.01 0.70
CA GLN A 119 -7.10 -10.01 -0.35
C GLN A 119 -8.29 -9.10 -0.03
N GLN A 120 -8.84 -9.20 1.19
CA GLN A 120 -9.96 -8.36 1.61
C GLN A 120 -9.61 -6.87 1.61
N LEU A 121 -8.40 -6.52 2.06
CA LEU A 121 -7.94 -5.14 2.07
C LEU A 121 -7.85 -4.56 0.65
N VAL A 122 -7.32 -5.34 -0.29
CA VAL A 122 -7.22 -4.95 -1.71
C VAL A 122 -8.63 -4.79 -2.31
N GLN A 123 -9.53 -5.72 -2.03
CA GLN A 123 -10.92 -5.65 -2.46
C GLN A 123 -11.61 -4.39 -1.93
N ASP A 124 -11.47 -4.08 -0.63
CA ASP A 124 -12.03 -2.87 -0.02
C ASP A 124 -11.59 -1.60 -0.75
N VAL A 125 -10.28 -1.49 -1.03
CA VAL A 125 -9.71 -0.31 -1.71
C VAL A 125 -10.19 -0.19 -3.15
N ILE A 126 -10.19 -1.29 -3.90
CA ILE A 126 -10.64 -1.29 -5.30
C ILE A 126 -12.12 -0.95 -5.38
N THR A 127 -12.98 -1.60 -4.58
CA THR A 127 -14.42 -1.32 -4.56
C THR A 127 -14.69 0.13 -4.15
N GLY A 128 -14.01 0.64 -3.12
CA GLY A 128 -14.13 2.02 -2.67
C GLY A 128 -13.73 3.02 -3.76
N LEU A 129 -12.66 2.72 -4.50
CA LEU A 129 -12.21 3.56 -5.61
C LEU A 129 -13.30 3.66 -6.72
N PHE A 130 -13.89 2.53 -7.12
CA PHE A 130 -14.97 2.52 -8.12
C PHE A 130 -16.22 3.26 -7.63
N ILE A 131 -16.64 3.06 -6.38
CA ILE A 131 -17.77 3.80 -5.78
C ILE A 131 -17.55 5.31 -5.87
N ILE A 132 -16.32 5.79 -5.63
CA ILE A 132 -15.99 7.21 -5.69
C ILE A 132 -15.91 7.70 -7.15
N ILE A 133 -15.30 6.93 -8.06
CA ILE A 133 -15.17 7.32 -9.48
C ILE A 133 -16.54 7.37 -10.17
N GLU A 134 -17.40 6.40 -9.88
CA GLU A 134 -18.76 6.32 -10.46
C GLU A 134 -19.76 7.23 -9.73
N ASP A 135 -19.33 7.91 -8.68
CA ASP A 135 -20.17 8.76 -7.84
C ASP A 135 -21.46 8.05 -7.40
N THR A 136 -21.35 6.76 -7.07
CA THR A 136 -22.50 5.94 -6.64
C THR A 136 -23.07 6.42 -5.31
N LEU A 137 -22.20 6.91 -4.41
CA LEU A 137 -22.51 7.39 -3.07
C LEU A 137 -21.87 8.74 -2.81
N SER A 138 -22.65 9.67 -2.27
CA SER A 138 -22.17 10.99 -1.87
C SER A 138 -22.40 11.23 -0.37
N ILE A 139 -21.56 12.08 0.24
CA ILE A 139 -21.75 12.47 1.65
C ILE A 139 -23.07 13.19 1.78
N GLY A 140 -23.88 12.77 2.76
CA GLY A 140 -25.22 13.28 2.99
C GLY A 140 -26.34 12.40 2.44
N ASP A 141 -26.04 11.44 1.56
CA ASP A 141 -27.04 10.50 1.04
C ASP A 141 -27.55 9.57 2.14
N TRP A 142 -28.86 9.30 2.14
CA TRP A 142 -29.44 8.22 2.94
C TRP A 142 -29.43 6.94 2.14
N VAL A 143 -28.74 5.94 2.68
CA VAL A 143 -28.53 4.66 1.99
C VAL A 143 -28.89 3.47 2.86
N VAL A 144 -29.28 2.39 2.21
CA VAL A 144 -29.52 1.08 2.82
C VAL A 144 -28.61 0.07 2.14
N LEU A 145 -27.81 -0.63 2.93
CA LEU A 145 -26.90 -1.67 2.46
C LEU A 145 -27.57 -3.04 2.51
N ASP A 146 -27.11 -3.97 1.69
CA ASP A 146 -27.54 -5.38 1.70
C ASP A 146 -27.33 -6.07 3.05
N SER A 147 -26.35 -5.61 3.82
CA SER A 147 -26.09 -6.06 5.20
C SER A 147 -27.12 -5.60 6.22
N GLY A 148 -28.14 -4.83 5.80
CA GLY A 148 -29.19 -4.27 6.67
C GLY A 148 -28.80 -2.97 7.38
N HIS A 149 -27.57 -2.48 7.22
CA HIS A 149 -27.20 -1.17 7.76
C HIS A 149 -27.83 -0.06 6.92
N ALA A 150 -28.55 0.85 7.58
CA ALA A 150 -29.17 2.01 6.95
C ALA A 150 -28.75 3.29 7.68
N GLY A 151 -28.54 4.37 6.94
CA GLY A 151 -28.17 5.65 7.52
C GLY A 151 -27.69 6.67 6.52
N THR A 152 -27.39 7.86 7.03
CA THR A 152 -26.78 8.94 6.25
C THR A 152 -25.28 8.68 6.09
N VAL A 153 -24.78 8.83 4.88
CA VAL A 153 -23.34 8.77 4.58
C VAL A 153 -22.66 9.95 5.27
N GLU A 154 -21.88 9.68 6.30
CA GLU A 154 -21.12 10.69 7.05
C GLU A 154 -19.74 10.92 6.45
N GLY A 155 -19.18 9.90 5.82
CA GLY A 155 -17.88 10.00 5.17
C GLY A 155 -17.45 8.73 4.48
N LEU A 156 -16.60 8.91 3.50
CA LEU A 156 -15.92 7.88 2.73
C LEU A 156 -14.44 7.92 3.08
N THR A 157 -13.88 6.79 3.49
CA THR A 157 -12.43 6.62 3.67
C THR A 157 -11.88 5.79 2.52
N ILE A 158 -10.58 5.55 2.50
CA ILE A 158 -9.95 4.77 1.42
C ILE A 158 -10.51 3.34 1.30
N ARG A 159 -11.06 2.76 2.37
CA ARG A 159 -11.55 1.38 2.39
C ARG A 159 -12.86 1.16 3.13
N THR A 160 -13.45 2.18 3.76
CA THR A 160 -14.67 2.04 4.55
C THR A 160 -15.66 3.16 4.29
N LEU A 161 -16.94 2.80 4.26
CA LEU A 161 -18.08 3.69 4.31
C LEU A 161 -18.50 3.92 5.77
N ARG A 162 -18.72 5.18 6.16
CA ARG A 162 -19.23 5.55 7.47
C ARG A 162 -20.67 6.02 7.33
N LEU A 163 -21.59 5.32 8.00
CA LEU A 163 -23.01 5.64 8.03
C LEU A 163 -23.41 6.04 9.44
N ARG A 164 -24.25 7.05 9.56
CA ARG A 164 -24.93 7.40 10.82
C ARG A 164 -26.39 7.02 10.71
N ASP A 165 -26.84 6.12 11.60
CA ASP A 165 -28.22 5.70 11.63
C ASP A 165 -29.15 6.75 12.28
N GLY A 166 -30.48 6.51 12.23
CA GLY A 166 -31.46 7.39 12.81
C GLY A 166 -31.42 7.50 14.35
N LYS A 167 -30.66 6.61 15.02
CA LYS A 167 -30.41 6.64 16.48
C LYS A 167 -29.12 7.36 16.83
N GLY A 168 -28.35 7.81 15.82
CA GLY A 168 -27.08 8.51 15.98
C GLY A 168 -25.84 7.61 16.06
N PHE A 169 -25.98 6.29 15.94
CA PHE A 169 -24.85 5.38 15.94
C PHE A 169 -24.09 5.44 14.61
N VAL A 170 -22.76 5.32 14.69
CA VAL A 170 -21.91 5.33 13.50
C VAL A 170 -21.49 3.90 13.17
N HIS A 171 -21.88 3.46 11.98
CA HIS A 171 -21.48 2.18 11.38
C HIS A 171 -20.31 2.41 10.43
N SER A 172 -19.24 1.63 10.59
CA SER A 172 -18.10 1.66 9.68
C SER A 172 -18.06 0.33 8.91
N VAL A 173 -18.45 0.37 7.64
CA VAL A 173 -18.61 -0.82 6.80
C VAL A 173 -17.49 -0.84 5.76
N PRO A 174 -16.67 -1.91 5.67
CA PRO A 174 -15.69 -2.07 4.60
C PRO A 174 -16.38 -2.16 3.24
N PHE A 175 -15.80 -1.51 2.22
CA PHE A 175 -16.42 -1.48 0.89
C PHE A 175 -16.55 -2.87 0.26
N GLY A 176 -15.59 -3.76 0.48
CA GLY A 176 -15.63 -5.13 -0.05
C GLY A 176 -16.73 -6.01 0.54
N GLN A 177 -17.39 -5.56 1.62
CA GLN A 177 -18.55 -6.23 2.20
C GLN A 177 -19.88 -5.73 1.62
N ILE A 178 -19.86 -4.64 0.85
CA ILE A 178 -21.04 -4.04 0.24
C ILE A 178 -21.25 -4.68 -1.12
N LYS A 179 -22.31 -5.47 -1.27
CA LYS A 179 -22.68 -6.10 -2.54
C LYS A 179 -23.73 -5.29 -3.30
N ALA A 180 -24.65 -4.69 -2.57
CA ALA A 180 -25.69 -3.85 -3.12
C ALA A 180 -25.95 -2.65 -2.21
N VAL A 181 -26.25 -1.51 -2.82
CA VAL A 181 -26.61 -0.27 -2.13
C VAL A 181 -27.89 0.27 -2.73
N THR A 182 -28.86 0.58 -1.88
CA THR A 182 -30.04 1.34 -2.24
C THR A 182 -29.84 2.78 -1.77
N ASN A 183 -29.66 3.70 -2.69
CA ASN A 183 -29.57 5.13 -2.39
C ASN A 183 -30.98 5.73 -2.46
N GLN A 184 -31.50 6.22 -1.32
CA GLN A 184 -32.84 6.76 -1.21
C GLN A 184 -32.89 8.29 -1.29
N SER A 185 -31.75 8.94 -1.42
CA SER A 185 -31.65 10.41 -1.52
C SER A 185 -31.33 10.90 -2.92
N ARG A 186 -30.89 9.99 -3.81
CA ARG A 186 -30.41 10.39 -5.14
C ARG A 186 -31.58 10.55 -6.12
N GLN A 187 -31.64 11.71 -6.80
CA GLN A 187 -32.65 12.10 -7.77
C GLN A 187 -34.05 12.28 -7.12
N PHE A 188 -34.86 11.22 -7.02
CA PHE A 188 -36.19 11.28 -6.43
C PHE A 188 -36.59 9.91 -5.83
N ALA A 189 -37.49 9.94 -4.85
CA ALA A 189 -38.14 8.76 -4.31
C ALA A 189 -39.64 8.99 -4.26
N TYR A 190 -40.43 7.92 -4.43
CA TYR A 190 -41.87 7.98 -4.26
C TYR A 190 -42.23 7.73 -2.80
N ALA A 191 -43.09 8.54 -2.24
CA ALA A 191 -43.76 8.26 -0.97
C ALA A 191 -45.03 7.45 -1.24
N PHE A 192 -45.09 6.23 -0.75
CA PHE A 192 -46.28 5.41 -0.81
C PHE A 192 -46.97 5.43 0.55
N PHE A 193 -48.21 5.85 0.59
CA PHE A 193 -49.04 5.77 1.80
C PHE A 193 -50.40 5.22 1.42
N SER A 194 -50.94 4.37 2.27
CA SER A 194 -52.30 3.84 2.17
C SER A 194 -53.19 4.59 3.14
N VAL A 195 -54.27 5.18 2.64
CA VAL A 195 -55.29 5.81 3.47
C VAL A 195 -56.50 4.88 3.54
N GLN A 196 -56.88 4.50 4.75
CA GLN A 196 -58.09 3.72 4.98
C GLN A 196 -59.22 4.69 5.28
N PHE A 197 -60.28 4.62 4.51
CA PHE A 197 -61.51 5.38 4.73
C PHE A 197 -62.56 4.48 5.36
N THR A 198 -63.36 5.04 6.24
CA THR A 198 -64.57 4.39 6.76
C THR A 198 -65.64 4.44 5.67
N TYR A 199 -66.56 3.49 5.62
CA TYR A 199 -67.62 3.37 4.59
C TYR A 199 -68.50 4.61 4.48
N ASP A 200 -68.61 5.42 5.55
CA ASP A 200 -69.43 6.64 5.61
C ASP A 200 -68.63 7.93 5.34
N THR A 201 -67.43 7.84 4.75
CA THR A 201 -66.64 9.05 4.43
C THR A 201 -67.02 9.53 3.04
N ASP A 202 -67.62 10.74 2.93
CA ASP A 202 -67.79 11.46 1.66
C ASP A 202 -66.40 11.77 1.06
N VAL A 203 -66.18 11.37 -0.21
CA VAL A 203 -64.93 11.54 -0.96
C VAL A 203 -64.98 12.81 -1.75
#